data_e72d969ddda67172c3b5e833d9451d34
#
_entry.id   e72d969ddda67172c3b5e833d9451d34
#
_cell.length_a   1.000
_cell.length_b   1.000
_cell.length_c   1.000
_cell.angle_alpha   90.00
_cell.angle_beta   90.00
_cell.angle_gamma   90.00
#
_symmetry.space_group_name_H-M   'P 1'
#
loop_
_entity.id
_entity.type
_entity.pdbx_description
1 polymer ?
#
loop_
_entity_poly.entity_id
_entity_poly.type
_entity_poly.pdbx_seq_one_letter_code
_entity_poly.pdbx_strand_id
1 'polypeptide(L)'
;MSGNSLLLDTNIILYYLNGDKTLIPLVEENYLYVSVINEIELLGYSDFQKKELEAVKTFLTYCTSENITNDVKEKAINLRRNWGLKLPDAIILATALSKKIPFVTADKAFKKIKEGQIIYYDYE
;
A
#
# COMPACT_ATOMS: atom_id res chain seq x y z
N MET A 1 -22.69 3.97 -3.49
CA MET A 1 -21.56 3.53 -4.30
C MET A 1 -21.08 2.18 -3.82
N SER A 2 -20.90 1.27 -4.73
CA SER A 2 -20.34 -0.04 -4.39
C SER A 2 -18.88 -0.06 -4.78
N GLY A 3 -18.01 0.07 -3.80
CA GLY A 3 -16.59 -0.04 -4.00
C GLY A 3 -16.04 -1.29 -3.34
N ASN A 4 -14.89 -1.70 -3.77
CA ASN A 4 -14.14 -2.78 -3.13
C ASN A 4 -13.12 -2.19 -2.17
N SER A 5 -12.63 -3.03 -1.26
CA SER A 5 -11.54 -2.62 -0.38
C SER A 5 -10.22 -2.95 -1.03
N LEU A 6 -9.28 -2.01 -0.99
CA LEU A 6 -7.95 -2.17 -1.58
C LEU A 6 -6.90 -1.69 -0.58
N LEU A 7 -5.77 -2.36 -0.53
CA LEU A 7 -4.61 -1.84 0.20
C LEU A 7 -3.62 -1.29 -0.82
N LEU A 8 -3.19 -0.05 -0.61
CA LEU A 8 -2.32 0.64 -1.55
C LEU A 8 -0.87 0.60 -1.09
N ASP A 9 0.04 0.32 -2.03
CA ASP A 9 1.47 0.48 -1.77
C ASP A 9 1.84 1.97 -1.79
N THR A 10 2.93 2.30 -1.15
CA THR A 10 3.39 3.69 -1.00
C THR A 10 3.53 4.40 -2.36
N ASN A 11 4.12 3.73 -3.36
CA ASN A 11 4.31 4.34 -4.68
C ASN A 11 2.99 4.67 -5.37
N ILE A 12 1.97 3.84 -5.19
CA ILE A 12 0.65 4.10 -5.77
C ILE A 12 0.07 5.39 -5.21
N ILE A 13 0.21 5.58 -3.90
CA ILE A 13 -0.25 6.80 -3.24
C ILE A 13 0.46 8.02 -3.83
N LEU A 14 1.78 7.93 -4.00
CA LEU A 14 2.57 9.04 -4.53
C LEU A 14 2.21 9.36 -5.98
N TYR A 15 2.01 8.35 -6.82
CA TYR A 15 1.59 8.57 -8.20
C TYR A 15 0.22 9.24 -8.26
N TYR A 16 -0.71 8.79 -7.43
CA TYR A 16 -2.03 9.41 -7.37
C TYR A 16 -1.94 10.88 -6.94
N LEU A 17 -1.17 11.16 -5.89
CA LEU A 17 -1.03 12.54 -5.40
C LEU A 17 -0.31 13.44 -6.39
N ASN A 18 0.50 12.87 -7.28
CA ASN A 18 1.15 13.61 -8.35
C ASN A 18 0.28 13.76 -9.60
N GLY A 19 -0.97 13.33 -9.53
CA GLY A 19 -1.94 13.56 -10.59
C GLY A 19 -2.06 12.48 -11.64
N ASP A 20 -1.63 11.25 -11.35
CA ASP A 20 -1.75 10.14 -12.29
C ASP A 20 -3.22 9.83 -12.53
N LYS A 21 -3.69 10.17 -13.73
CA LYS A 21 -5.11 10.08 -14.08
C LYS A 21 -5.62 8.65 -14.14
N THR A 22 -4.76 7.70 -14.46
CA THR A 22 -5.12 6.29 -14.52
C THR A 22 -5.55 5.77 -13.14
N LEU A 23 -4.96 6.32 -12.08
CA LEU A 23 -5.23 5.88 -10.72
C LEU A 23 -6.45 6.56 -10.09
N ILE A 24 -6.97 7.63 -10.69
CA ILE A 24 -8.09 8.37 -10.09
C ILE A 24 -9.31 7.47 -9.83
N PRO A 25 -9.82 6.71 -10.80
CA PRO A 25 -10.99 5.86 -10.52
C PRO A 25 -10.67 4.79 -9.47
N LEU A 26 -9.50 4.18 -9.54
CA LEU A 26 -9.12 3.13 -8.60
C LEU A 26 -9.11 3.65 -7.18
N VAL A 27 -8.59 4.86 -6.98
CA VAL A 27 -8.48 5.46 -5.65
C VAL A 27 -9.83 6.01 -5.18
N GLU A 28 -10.56 6.71 -6.06
CA GLU A 28 -11.76 7.45 -5.64
C GLU A 28 -13.02 6.63 -5.60
N GLU A 29 -13.02 5.44 -6.20
CA GLU A 29 -14.21 4.58 -6.25
C GLU A 29 -14.13 3.38 -5.33
N ASN A 30 -13.13 3.31 -4.46
CA ASN A 30 -12.91 2.17 -3.59
C ASN A 30 -12.65 2.59 -2.15
N TYR A 31 -12.77 1.64 -1.22
CA TYR A 31 -12.40 1.84 0.17
C TYR A 31 -10.91 1.55 0.32
N LEU A 32 -10.17 2.51 0.85
CA LEU A 32 -8.71 2.45 0.86
C LEU A 32 -8.16 2.07 2.23
N TYR A 33 -7.22 1.14 2.21
CA TYR A 33 -6.50 0.70 3.39
C TYR A 33 -5.02 0.93 3.18
N VAL A 34 -4.32 1.23 4.24
CA VAL A 34 -2.86 1.32 4.27
C VAL A 34 -2.35 0.59 5.50
N SER A 35 -1.10 0.13 5.43
CA SER A 35 -0.41 -0.38 6.59
C SER A 35 0.18 0.80 7.38
N VAL A 36 0.34 0.62 8.68
CA VAL A 36 1.10 1.58 9.49
C VAL A 36 2.50 1.83 8.90
N ILE A 37 3.06 0.84 8.20
CA ILE A 37 4.35 1.01 7.52
C ILE A 37 4.27 2.04 6.40
N ASN A 38 3.17 2.04 5.63
CA ASN A 38 2.96 3.07 4.59
C ASN A 38 2.96 4.46 5.22
N GLU A 39 2.28 4.61 6.37
CA GLU A 39 2.24 5.89 7.05
C GLU A 39 3.63 6.35 7.48
N ILE A 40 4.40 5.43 8.05
CA ILE A 40 5.76 5.76 8.50
C ILE A 40 6.64 6.15 7.31
N GLU A 41 6.55 5.41 6.21
CA GLU A 41 7.32 5.73 5.02
C GLU A 41 6.95 7.10 4.45
N LEU A 42 5.65 7.38 4.37
CA LEU A 42 5.17 8.63 3.78
C LEU A 42 5.41 9.83 4.70
N LEU A 43 5.02 9.71 5.96
CA LEU A 43 5.12 10.83 6.91
C LEU A 43 6.55 11.05 7.40
N GLY A 44 7.37 10.01 7.33
CA GLY A 44 8.78 10.09 7.72
C GLY A 44 9.74 10.49 6.61
N TYR A 45 9.23 10.72 5.40
CA TYR A 45 10.10 11.07 4.27
C TYR A 45 10.57 12.52 4.41
N SER A 46 11.87 12.70 4.65
CA SER A 46 12.43 14.01 5.01
C SER A 46 12.49 15.01 3.86
N ASP A 47 12.43 14.51 2.62
CA ASP A 47 12.56 15.39 1.44
C ASP A 47 11.24 16.04 1.02
N PHE A 48 10.11 15.67 1.66
CA PHE A 48 8.85 16.36 1.37
C PHE A 48 8.87 17.78 1.89
N GLN A 49 8.44 18.71 1.04
CA GLN A 49 8.18 20.07 1.46
C GLN A 49 6.85 20.12 2.22
N LYS A 50 6.60 21.23 2.89
CA LYS A 50 5.41 21.40 3.72
C LYS A 50 4.12 21.11 2.95
N LYS A 51 4.02 21.62 1.73
CA LYS A 51 2.82 21.42 0.90
C LYS A 51 2.59 19.97 0.55
N GLU A 52 3.67 19.25 0.21
CA GLU A 52 3.59 17.84 -0.11
C GLU A 52 3.19 17.02 1.11
N LEU A 53 3.78 17.33 2.26
CA LEU A 53 3.47 16.63 3.51
C LEU A 53 2.00 16.82 3.89
N GLU A 54 1.46 18.05 3.71
CA GLU A 54 0.06 18.31 4.01
C GLU A 54 -0.87 17.53 3.08
N ALA A 55 -0.50 17.40 1.81
CA ALA A 55 -1.29 16.59 0.86
C ALA A 55 -1.32 15.12 1.28
N VAL A 56 -0.18 14.59 1.73
CA VAL A 56 -0.09 13.21 2.22
C VAL A 56 -0.98 13.04 3.46
N LYS A 57 -0.88 13.96 4.41
CA LYS A 57 -1.70 13.88 5.65
C LYS A 57 -3.19 13.89 5.32
N THR A 58 -3.61 14.78 4.43
CA THR A 58 -5.00 14.88 4.03
C THR A 58 -5.47 13.57 3.38
N PHE A 59 -4.66 13.03 2.47
CA PHE A 59 -4.98 11.77 1.81
C PHE A 59 -5.16 10.64 2.83
N LEU A 60 -4.25 10.53 3.79
CA LEU A 60 -4.30 9.46 4.78
C LEU A 60 -5.55 9.52 5.66
N THR A 61 -6.18 10.69 5.80
CA THR A 61 -7.45 10.77 6.54
C THR A 61 -8.59 10.01 5.86
N TYR A 62 -8.47 9.75 4.55
CA TYR A 62 -9.47 8.99 3.80
C TYR A 62 -9.16 7.49 3.78
N CYS A 63 -8.06 7.07 4.36
CA CYS A 63 -7.65 5.68 4.40
C CYS A 63 -7.88 5.09 5.79
N THR A 64 -8.16 3.77 5.82
CA THR A 64 -8.14 3.03 7.07
C THR A 64 -6.74 2.48 7.27
N SER A 65 -6.11 2.82 8.39
CA SER A 65 -4.75 2.36 8.70
C SER A 65 -4.82 1.10 9.56
N GLU A 66 -4.01 0.12 9.19
CA GLU A 66 -3.95 -1.18 9.87
C GLU A 66 -2.63 -1.34 10.57
N ASN A 67 -2.69 -1.74 11.84
CA ASN A 67 -1.50 -2.02 12.64
C ASN A 67 -0.95 -3.42 12.34
N ILE A 68 0.26 -3.68 12.84
CA ILE A 68 0.89 -4.99 12.73
C ILE A 68 0.31 -5.88 13.83
N THR A 69 -0.65 -6.73 13.44
CA THR A 69 -1.23 -7.73 14.34
C THR A 69 -0.34 -8.97 14.37
N ASN A 70 -0.66 -9.93 15.27
CA ASN A 70 0.04 -11.21 15.26
C ASN A 70 -0.13 -11.93 13.93
N ASP A 71 -1.31 -11.87 13.32
CA ASP A 71 -1.55 -12.49 12.02
C ASP A 71 -0.69 -11.86 10.94
N VAL A 72 -0.60 -10.53 10.92
CA VAL A 72 0.27 -9.81 9.98
C VAL A 72 1.73 -10.21 10.19
N LYS A 73 2.17 -10.29 11.44
CA LYS A 73 3.54 -10.67 11.76
C LYS A 73 3.87 -12.06 11.20
N GLU A 74 3.00 -13.04 11.44
CA GLU A 74 3.25 -14.41 10.98
C GLU A 74 3.28 -14.48 9.45
N LYS A 75 2.37 -13.78 8.79
CA LYS A 75 2.36 -13.74 7.33
C LYS A 75 3.60 -13.04 6.77
N ALA A 76 4.05 -11.97 7.43
CA ALA A 76 5.26 -11.26 7.00
C ALA A 76 6.50 -12.15 7.12
N ILE A 77 6.59 -12.94 8.21
CA ILE A 77 7.68 -13.90 8.37
C ILE A 77 7.71 -14.88 7.20
N ASN A 78 6.55 -15.44 6.84
CA ASN A 78 6.46 -16.40 5.75
C ASN A 78 6.82 -15.76 4.40
N LEU A 79 6.40 -14.53 4.16
CA LEU A 79 6.72 -13.82 2.92
C LEU A 79 8.21 -13.58 2.79
N ARG A 80 8.87 -13.24 3.88
CA ARG A 80 10.33 -13.07 3.85
C ARG A 80 11.06 -14.37 3.59
N ARG A 81 10.62 -15.45 4.24
CA ARG A 81 11.29 -16.75 4.09
C ARG A 81 11.07 -17.35 2.70
N ASN A 82 9.86 -17.27 2.18
CA ASN A 82 9.50 -17.94 0.94
C ASN A 82 9.80 -17.11 -0.31
N TRP A 83 9.77 -15.80 -0.21
CA TRP A 83 9.89 -14.93 -1.38
C TRP A 83 11.03 -13.91 -1.29
N GLY A 84 11.69 -13.81 -0.14
CA GLY A 84 12.82 -12.90 0.03
C GLY A 84 12.46 -11.43 0.00
N LEU A 85 11.23 -11.08 0.36
CA LEU A 85 10.81 -9.67 0.39
C LEU A 85 11.56 -8.92 1.47
N LYS A 86 11.82 -7.63 1.21
CA LYS A 86 12.36 -6.73 2.23
C LYS A 86 11.34 -6.55 3.34
N LEU A 87 11.83 -6.19 4.52
CA LEU A 87 10.99 -6.10 5.72
C LEU A 87 9.74 -5.22 5.52
N PRO A 88 9.85 -3.97 5.03
CA PRO A 88 8.65 -3.14 4.85
C PRO A 88 7.67 -3.77 3.86
N ASP A 89 8.17 -4.27 2.74
CA ASP A 89 7.33 -4.88 1.70
C ASP A 89 6.58 -6.09 2.22
N ALA A 90 7.26 -6.92 3.01
CA ALA A 90 6.64 -8.11 3.59
C ALA A 90 5.48 -7.72 4.53
N ILE A 91 5.67 -6.70 5.35
CA ILE A 91 4.65 -6.27 6.30
C ILE A 91 3.44 -5.66 5.56
N ILE A 92 3.70 -4.86 4.54
CA ILE A 92 2.62 -4.23 3.77
C ILE A 92 1.78 -5.30 3.06
N LEU A 93 2.42 -6.22 2.35
CA LEU A 93 1.68 -7.30 1.68
C LEU A 93 0.97 -8.19 2.69
N ALA A 94 1.62 -8.52 3.80
CA ALA A 94 1.01 -9.34 4.86
C ALA A 94 -0.27 -8.70 5.39
N THR A 95 -0.32 -7.36 5.46
CA THR A 95 -1.51 -6.63 5.89
C THR A 95 -2.68 -6.89 4.94
N ALA A 96 -2.42 -6.81 3.63
CA ALA A 96 -3.45 -7.11 2.63
C ALA A 96 -3.92 -8.56 2.73
N LEU A 97 -2.99 -9.49 2.90
CA LEU A 97 -3.33 -10.92 3.04
C LEU A 97 -4.18 -11.16 4.29
N SER A 98 -3.82 -10.52 5.39
CA SER A 98 -4.55 -10.66 6.65
C SER A 98 -5.99 -10.15 6.54
N LYS A 99 -6.16 -9.03 5.82
CA LYS A 99 -7.48 -8.43 5.58
C LYS A 99 -8.23 -9.13 4.45
N LYS A 100 -7.56 -9.99 3.68
CA LYS A 100 -8.12 -10.68 2.52
C LYS A 100 -8.64 -9.69 1.47
N ILE A 101 -7.86 -8.66 1.22
CA ILE A 101 -8.18 -7.63 0.21
C ILE A 101 -7.04 -7.55 -0.81
N PRO A 102 -7.33 -7.06 -2.02
CA PRO A 102 -6.29 -6.90 -3.03
C PRO A 102 -5.25 -5.87 -2.61
N PHE A 103 -4.02 -6.12 -3.04
CA PHE A 103 -2.89 -5.22 -2.85
C PHE A 103 -2.53 -4.58 -4.19
N VAL A 104 -2.48 -3.25 -4.24
CA VAL A 104 -2.16 -2.50 -5.45
C VAL A 104 -0.75 -1.97 -5.34
N THR A 105 0.11 -2.33 -6.28
CA THR A 105 1.53 -1.95 -6.26
C THR A 105 2.05 -1.70 -7.65
N ALA A 106 3.12 -0.91 -7.76
CA ALA A 106 3.89 -0.75 -8.99
C ALA A 106 5.33 -1.25 -8.80
N ASP A 107 5.65 -1.84 -7.65
CA ASP A 107 7.00 -2.31 -7.35
C ASP A 107 7.21 -3.69 -7.98
N LYS A 108 8.23 -3.79 -8.82
CA LYS A 108 8.57 -5.03 -9.53
C LYS A 108 8.91 -6.19 -8.60
N ALA A 109 9.30 -5.90 -7.36
CA ALA A 109 9.61 -6.94 -6.39
C ALA A 109 8.41 -7.85 -6.11
N PHE A 110 7.19 -7.35 -6.34
CA PHE A 110 5.98 -8.13 -6.10
C PHE A 110 5.52 -8.96 -7.29
N LYS A 111 6.15 -8.80 -8.47
CA LYS A 111 5.72 -9.54 -9.67
C LYS A 111 5.83 -11.04 -9.52
N LYS A 112 6.82 -11.51 -8.78
CA LYS A 112 7.07 -12.94 -8.60
C LYS A 112 6.17 -13.58 -7.55
N ILE A 113 5.46 -12.76 -6.77
CA ILE A 113 4.70 -13.25 -5.63
C ILE A 113 3.40 -13.88 -6.11
N LYS A 114 3.12 -15.08 -5.62
CA LYS A 114 1.90 -15.82 -5.98
C LYS A 114 1.05 -16.08 -4.75
N GLU A 115 0.91 -15.07 -3.91
CA GLU A 115 0.07 -15.13 -2.72
C GLU A 115 -0.88 -13.95 -2.72
N GLY A 116 -2.13 -14.23 -2.34
CA GLY A 116 -3.14 -13.20 -2.29
C GLY A 116 -3.54 -12.71 -3.67
N GLN A 117 -4.10 -11.52 -3.69
CA GLN A 117 -4.55 -10.87 -4.92
C GLN A 117 -3.74 -9.60 -5.11
N ILE A 118 -2.80 -9.62 -6.04
CA ILE A 118 -1.92 -8.50 -6.31
C ILE A 118 -2.33 -7.86 -7.63
N ILE A 119 -2.69 -6.58 -7.58
CA ILE A 119 -2.98 -5.78 -8.76
C ILE A 119 -1.72 -4.98 -9.06
N TYR A 120 -1.03 -5.38 -10.11
CA TYR A 120 0.21 -4.73 -10.48
C TYR A 120 -0.05 -3.59 -11.45
N TYR A 121 0.37 -2.38 -11.08
CA TYR A 121 0.27 -1.20 -11.93
C TYR A 121 1.60 -0.98 -12.63
N ASP A 122 1.59 -1.11 -13.94
CA ASP A 122 2.81 -0.93 -14.74
C ASP A 122 2.97 0.57 -15.04
N TYR A 123 3.69 1.23 -14.16
CA TYR A 123 3.93 2.66 -14.26
C TYR A 123 5.09 2.91 -15.22
N GLU A 124 4.83 3.71 -16.24
CA GLU A 124 5.86 4.11 -17.22
C GLU A 124 6.42 5.48 -16.96
#